data_2beb2b186846ed53d969bac4e71116f5
#
_entry.id   2beb2b186846ed53d969bac4e71116f5
#
_cell.length_a   1.000
_cell.length_b   1.000
_cell.length_c   1.000
_cell.angle_alpha   90.00
_cell.angle_beta   90.00
_cell.angle_gamma   90.00
#
_symmetry.space_group_name_H-M   'P 1'
#
loop_
_entity.id
_entity.type
_entity.pdbx_description
1 polymer ?
#
loop_
_entity_poly.entity_id
_entity_poly.type
_entity_poly.pdbx_seq_one_letter_code
_entity_poly.pdbx_strand_id
1 'polypeptide(L)'
;MSAQEKKEMIYNFILTLVVVVAITVLVTSNVTYKYLLKEGYSLEKEDVNPDGMENTTAISTTLKNFRRIIDKYYIGEIDEEKMMDETIKGYVNGLGDEYSEYMTKDEWNEFEASALGNYVGIGVSIAQDINDNVVVVSTITGTPAEDAGLQSEDVIAEIDGETVLGMSTAEIAKRIQGEAGTKVKLTVIRKNDYIDFEIERKEIKVYHVQGEIKENDIGYILLETFDEGASVEFIQKFNELKAKGAKKLIIDLRYNTGGLLEECTAIADYMLDKDDTILITIDAEGKKDYFKSENKEKPIDMDIVVLVNDYSASASEVLAGALKDNGEAIIVGEKTYGKGVIQSVFALADGSVLKLTISEYLTPNETKINKIGIIPDEEVHINLDVPEGEEVVDSQLNRAIEILKGK
;
A
#
# COMPACT_ATOMS: atom_id res chain seq x y z
N MET A 1 42.15 15.42 22.91
CA MET A 1 41.11 14.37 22.87
C MET A 1 41.64 13.18 22.10
N SER A 2 41.76 12.05 22.71
CA SER A 2 42.25 10.81 22.09
C SER A 2 41.23 10.28 21.08
N ALA A 3 41.66 9.39 20.17
CA ALA A 3 40.77 8.77 19.21
C ALA A 3 39.62 7.96 19.88
N GLN A 4 39.90 7.49 21.10
CA GLN A 4 38.95 6.75 21.94
C GLN A 4 37.85 7.68 22.51
N GLU A 5 38.27 8.84 23.05
CA GLU A 5 37.35 9.84 23.54
C GLU A 5 36.44 10.41 22.44
N LYS A 6 36.95 10.57 21.20
CA LYS A 6 36.14 10.93 20.03
C LYS A 6 35.11 9.86 19.68
N LYS A 7 35.50 8.57 19.73
CA LYS A 7 34.56 7.46 19.46
C LYS A 7 33.46 7.39 20.52
N GLU A 8 33.79 7.53 21.79
CA GLU A 8 32.79 7.53 22.88
C GLU A 8 31.86 8.75 22.80
N MET A 9 32.38 9.90 22.42
CA MET A 9 31.57 11.10 22.24
C MET A 9 30.60 10.95 21.06
N ILE A 10 31.05 10.38 19.93
CA ILE A 10 30.20 10.12 18.76
C ILE A 10 29.15 9.04 19.11
N TYR A 11 29.54 7.99 19.81
CA TYR A 11 28.60 6.94 20.25
C TYR A 11 27.54 7.48 21.21
N ASN A 12 27.93 8.27 22.21
CA ASN A 12 26.99 8.91 23.13
C ASN A 12 26.09 9.93 22.42
N PHE A 13 26.61 10.66 21.43
CA PHE A 13 25.81 11.60 20.61
C PHE A 13 24.76 10.85 19.77
N ILE A 14 25.15 9.76 19.10
CA ILE A 14 24.24 8.91 18.32
C ILE A 14 23.19 8.27 19.24
N LEU A 15 23.61 7.73 20.40
CA LEU A 15 22.69 7.13 21.36
C LEU A 15 21.69 8.16 21.91
N THR A 16 22.15 9.40 22.19
CA THR A 16 21.27 10.50 22.63
C THR A 16 20.32 10.91 21.52
N LEU A 17 20.78 10.96 20.27
CA LEU A 17 19.95 11.28 19.10
C LEU A 17 18.86 10.21 18.90
N VAL A 18 19.21 8.92 18.96
CA VAL A 18 18.27 7.79 18.86
C VAL A 18 17.23 7.85 19.99
N VAL A 19 17.64 8.13 21.22
CA VAL A 19 16.72 8.27 22.37
C VAL A 19 15.80 9.49 22.18
N VAL A 20 16.31 10.62 21.69
CA VAL A 20 15.51 11.82 21.43
C VAL A 20 14.52 11.57 20.30
N VAL A 21 14.93 10.90 19.21
CA VAL A 21 14.03 10.52 18.12
C VAL A 21 12.96 9.54 18.60
N ALA A 22 13.33 8.51 19.36
CA ALA A 22 12.36 7.55 19.93
C ALA A 22 11.38 8.23 20.91
N ILE A 23 11.84 9.17 21.73
CA ILE A 23 10.97 9.95 22.62
C ILE A 23 10.08 10.91 21.80
N THR A 24 10.60 11.51 20.74
CA THR A 24 9.84 12.41 19.85
C THR A 24 8.76 11.62 19.11
N VAL A 25 9.08 10.44 18.58
CA VAL A 25 8.10 9.53 17.94
C VAL A 25 7.05 9.06 18.96
N LEU A 26 7.45 8.64 20.17
CA LEU A 26 6.52 8.26 21.24
C LEU A 26 5.67 9.43 21.72
N VAL A 27 6.21 10.64 21.79
CA VAL A 27 5.48 11.84 22.21
C VAL A 27 4.59 12.34 21.08
N THR A 28 5.03 12.35 19.83
CA THR A 28 4.18 12.72 18.69
C THR A 28 3.10 11.68 18.44
N SER A 29 3.38 10.38 18.47
CA SER A 29 2.34 9.35 18.36
C SER A 29 1.35 9.42 19.52
N ASN A 30 1.81 9.62 20.78
CA ASN A 30 0.91 9.82 21.94
C ASN A 30 0.19 11.18 21.93
N VAL A 31 0.80 12.23 21.37
CA VAL A 31 0.14 13.54 21.21
C VAL A 31 -0.84 13.50 20.05
N THR A 32 -0.50 12.87 18.94
CA THR A 32 -1.42 12.64 17.81
C THR A 32 -2.53 11.68 18.25
N TYR A 33 -2.23 10.59 18.95
CA TYR A 33 -3.21 9.68 19.51
C TYR A 33 -4.07 10.37 20.59
N LYS A 34 -3.51 11.19 21.48
CA LYS A 34 -4.28 12.01 22.46
C LYS A 34 -4.99 13.19 21.82
N TYR A 35 -4.47 13.75 20.72
CA TYR A 35 -5.14 14.80 19.96
C TYR A 35 -6.32 14.20 19.17
N LEU A 36 -6.12 13.06 18.53
CA LEU A 36 -7.19 12.26 17.92
C LEU A 36 -8.20 11.73 18.95
N LEU A 37 -7.77 11.37 20.18
CA LEU A 37 -8.67 11.01 21.27
C LEU A 37 -9.27 12.23 22.01
N LYS A 38 -8.69 13.41 21.90
CA LYS A 38 -9.16 14.63 22.59
C LYS A 38 -10.02 15.52 21.71
N GLU A 39 -9.84 15.46 20.40
CA GLU A 39 -10.84 15.78 19.38
C GLU A 39 -11.63 14.53 19.00
N GLY A 40 -11.30 13.42 19.68
CA GLY A 40 -12.05 12.18 19.62
C GLY A 40 -13.48 12.52 19.84
N TYR A 41 -14.17 12.45 18.76
CA TYR A 41 -15.59 12.40 18.65
C TYR A 41 -16.24 11.92 19.94
N SER A 42 -16.31 12.81 20.95
CA SER A 42 -17.49 12.80 21.78
C SER A 42 -18.60 13.03 20.78
N LEU A 43 -19.42 12.04 20.57
CA LEU A 43 -20.72 12.17 19.93
C LEU A 43 -21.49 13.21 20.76
N GLU A 44 -21.09 14.48 20.62
CA GLU A 44 -21.90 15.58 21.11
C GLU A 44 -23.15 15.56 20.25
N LYS A 45 -24.28 15.61 20.92
CA LYS A 45 -25.63 15.39 20.42
C LYS A 45 -26.09 16.36 19.31
N GLU A 46 -25.22 17.16 18.70
CA GLU A 46 -25.62 18.29 17.87
C GLU A 46 -25.50 18.05 16.36
N ASP A 47 -24.78 16.99 15.89
CA ASP A 47 -24.57 16.79 14.44
C ASP A 47 -25.19 15.51 13.87
N VAL A 48 -26.04 14.83 14.61
CA VAL A 48 -26.74 13.66 14.07
C VAL A 48 -27.94 14.12 13.24
N ASN A 49 -27.88 13.91 11.93
CA ASN A 49 -29.01 14.09 11.04
C ASN A 49 -30.28 13.44 11.66
N PRO A 50 -31.35 14.20 11.99
CA PRO A 50 -32.54 13.65 12.64
C PRO A 50 -33.16 12.49 11.85
N ASP A 51 -33.11 12.54 10.51
CA ASP A 51 -33.61 11.48 9.64
C ASP A 51 -32.78 10.18 9.77
N GLY A 52 -31.47 10.30 10.02
CA GLY A 52 -30.58 9.16 10.28
C GLY A 52 -30.90 8.47 11.63
N MET A 53 -31.26 9.22 12.67
CA MET A 53 -31.67 8.63 13.97
C MET A 53 -33.01 7.88 13.88
N GLU A 54 -33.98 8.38 13.12
CA GLU A 54 -35.24 7.66 12.89
C GLU A 54 -34.99 6.32 12.19
N ASN A 55 -34.13 6.31 11.18
CA ASN A 55 -33.75 5.10 10.47
C ASN A 55 -33.01 4.10 11.38
N THR A 56 -32.10 4.55 12.23
CA THR A 56 -31.37 3.70 13.20
C THR A 56 -32.34 3.05 14.20
N THR A 57 -33.36 3.80 14.67
CA THR A 57 -34.41 3.27 15.54
C THR A 57 -35.25 2.19 14.83
N ALA A 58 -35.58 2.40 13.56
CA ALA A 58 -36.31 1.42 12.74
C ALA A 58 -35.50 0.16 12.53
N ILE A 59 -34.21 0.27 12.20
CA ILE A 59 -33.27 -0.87 12.06
C ILE A 59 -33.20 -1.66 13.37
N SER A 60 -32.97 -0.98 14.50
CA SER A 60 -32.90 -1.63 15.82
C SER A 60 -34.20 -2.38 16.17
N THR A 61 -35.35 -1.81 15.83
CA THR A 61 -36.65 -2.47 16.05
C THR A 61 -36.80 -3.70 15.16
N THR A 62 -36.40 -3.63 13.91
CA THR A 62 -36.44 -4.75 12.96
C THR A 62 -35.52 -5.88 13.42
N LEU A 63 -34.28 -5.58 13.83
CA LEU A 63 -33.35 -6.56 14.35
C LEU A 63 -33.88 -7.27 15.61
N LYS A 64 -34.52 -6.51 16.53
CA LYS A 64 -35.18 -7.11 17.70
C LYS A 64 -36.30 -8.09 17.31
N ASN A 65 -37.06 -7.77 16.27
CA ASN A 65 -38.12 -8.67 15.78
C ASN A 65 -37.52 -9.91 15.11
N PHE A 66 -36.48 -9.77 14.31
CA PHE A 66 -35.76 -10.91 13.72
C PHE A 66 -35.18 -11.81 14.82
N ARG A 67 -34.57 -11.21 15.84
CA ARG A 67 -34.01 -11.96 16.96
C ARG A 67 -35.09 -12.82 17.65
N ARG A 68 -36.29 -12.32 17.92
CA ARG A 68 -37.39 -13.09 18.50
C ARG A 68 -37.82 -14.27 17.62
N ILE A 69 -37.76 -14.11 16.30
CA ILE A 69 -38.09 -15.19 15.34
C ILE A 69 -36.97 -16.23 15.35
N ILE A 70 -35.72 -15.82 15.31
CA ILE A 70 -34.55 -16.69 15.35
C ILE A 70 -34.55 -17.49 16.64
N ASP A 71 -34.67 -16.88 17.82
CA ASP A 71 -34.70 -17.55 19.11
C ASP A 71 -35.82 -18.59 19.22
N LYS A 72 -36.91 -18.38 18.49
CA LYS A 72 -38.07 -19.28 18.55
C LYS A 72 -37.99 -20.47 17.57
N TYR A 73 -37.38 -20.25 16.39
CA TYR A 73 -37.53 -21.20 15.30
C TYR A 73 -36.20 -21.73 14.73
N TYR A 74 -35.06 -21.07 15.03
CA TYR A 74 -33.80 -21.57 14.57
C TYR A 74 -33.35 -22.80 15.34
N ILE A 75 -32.92 -23.84 14.65
CA ILE A 75 -32.58 -25.14 15.25
C ILE A 75 -31.06 -25.32 15.49
N GLY A 76 -30.23 -24.37 15.01
CA GLY A 76 -28.79 -24.42 15.19
C GLY A 76 -28.35 -23.64 16.44
N GLU A 77 -27.05 -23.69 16.72
CA GLU A 77 -26.41 -22.85 17.72
C GLU A 77 -26.23 -21.41 17.16
N ILE A 78 -26.40 -20.42 18.03
CA ILE A 78 -26.24 -19.01 17.67
C ILE A 78 -24.90 -18.54 18.20
N ASP A 79 -24.03 -18.14 17.31
CA ASP A 79 -22.82 -17.39 17.62
C ASP A 79 -23.17 -15.90 17.68
N GLU A 80 -23.25 -15.37 18.89
CA GLU A 80 -23.66 -13.98 19.15
C GLU A 80 -22.64 -12.98 18.64
N GLU A 81 -21.36 -13.26 18.80
CA GLU A 81 -20.26 -12.39 18.39
C GLU A 81 -20.23 -12.29 16.87
N LYS A 82 -20.21 -13.42 16.18
CA LYS A 82 -20.27 -13.46 14.72
C LYS A 82 -21.54 -12.79 14.17
N MET A 83 -22.69 -13.00 14.80
CA MET A 83 -23.96 -12.38 14.37
C MET A 83 -23.89 -10.85 14.50
N MET A 84 -23.26 -10.33 15.56
CA MET A 84 -23.08 -8.91 15.77
C MET A 84 -22.14 -8.32 14.69
N ASP A 85 -20.98 -8.94 14.49
CA ASP A 85 -19.97 -8.49 13.52
C ASP A 85 -20.52 -8.45 12.10
N GLU A 86 -21.19 -9.51 11.67
CA GLU A 86 -21.80 -9.56 10.33
C GLU A 86 -22.95 -8.54 10.16
N THR A 87 -23.65 -8.21 11.24
CA THR A 87 -24.68 -7.16 11.23
C THR A 87 -24.05 -5.79 11.02
N ILE A 88 -22.96 -5.48 11.72
CA ILE A 88 -22.25 -4.21 11.60
C ILE A 88 -21.58 -4.11 10.22
N LYS A 89 -20.93 -5.19 9.77
CA LYS A 89 -20.38 -5.26 8.39
C LYS A 89 -21.44 -4.97 7.35
N GLY A 90 -22.60 -5.61 7.47
CA GLY A 90 -23.72 -5.38 6.56
C GLY A 90 -24.22 -3.93 6.57
N TYR A 91 -24.23 -3.28 7.73
CA TYR A 91 -24.61 -1.88 7.86
C TYR A 91 -23.63 -0.94 7.14
N VAL A 92 -22.31 -1.16 7.34
CA VAL A 92 -21.26 -0.36 6.68
C VAL A 92 -21.23 -0.62 5.18
N ASN A 93 -21.37 -1.87 4.75
CA ASN A 93 -21.44 -2.24 3.33
C ASN A 93 -22.64 -1.59 2.62
N GLY A 94 -23.70 -1.23 3.39
CA GLY A 94 -24.84 -0.47 2.88
C GLY A 94 -24.52 0.92 2.37
N LEU A 95 -23.34 1.47 2.66
CA LEU A 95 -22.83 2.71 2.08
C LEU A 95 -22.59 2.59 0.57
N GLY A 96 -22.33 1.37 0.06
CA GLY A 96 -21.97 1.13 -1.34
C GLY A 96 -20.59 1.69 -1.72
N ASP A 97 -19.75 1.96 -0.73
CA ASP A 97 -18.36 2.37 -0.89
C ASP A 97 -17.45 1.16 -0.69
N GLU A 98 -16.67 0.85 -1.71
CA GLU A 98 -15.78 -0.33 -1.73
C GLU A 98 -14.58 -0.20 -0.78
N TYR A 99 -14.32 1.00 -0.23
CA TYR A 99 -13.17 1.29 0.62
C TYR A 99 -13.54 1.45 2.09
N SER A 100 -14.84 1.66 2.40
CA SER A 100 -15.34 1.76 3.78
C SER A 100 -15.65 0.38 4.32
N GLU A 101 -15.10 0.05 5.48
CA GLU A 101 -15.14 -1.29 6.03
C GLU A 101 -15.16 -1.28 7.56
N TYR A 102 -15.96 -2.17 8.17
CA TYR A 102 -15.83 -2.51 9.57
C TYR A 102 -14.94 -3.74 9.69
N MET A 103 -13.96 -3.65 10.56
CA MET A 103 -13.04 -4.75 10.89
C MET A 103 -13.18 -5.10 12.37
N THR A 104 -13.28 -6.38 12.69
CA THR A 104 -13.11 -6.86 14.06
C THR A 104 -11.69 -6.54 14.54
N LYS A 105 -11.46 -6.66 15.85
CA LYS A 105 -10.12 -6.46 16.42
C LYS A 105 -9.07 -7.36 15.77
N ASP A 106 -9.43 -8.62 15.50
CA ASP A 106 -8.49 -9.58 14.91
C ASP A 106 -8.20 -9.24 13.45
N GLU A 107 -9.23 -8.89 12.66
CA GLU A 107 -9.08 -8.44 11.27
C GLU A 107 -8.25 -7.15 11.19
N TRP A 108 -8.44 -6.22 12.14
CA TRP A 108 -7.64 -5.01 12.20
C TRP A 108 -6.17 -5.29 12.50
N ASN A 109 -5.89 -6.15 13.48
CA ASN A 109 -4.50 -6.53 13.80
C ASN A 109 -3.81 -7.19 12.60
N GLU A 110 -4.52 -8.04 11.84
CA GLU A 110 -4.02 -8.66 10.62
C GLU A 110 -3.76 -7.62 9.52
N PHE A 111 -4.68 -6.68 9.33
CA PHE A 111 -4.54 -5.59 8.37
C PHE A 111 -3.36 -4.66 8.73
N GLU A 112 -3.25 -4.25 9.99
CA GLU A 112 -2.17 -3.38 10.48
C GLU A 112 -0.80 -4.05 10.31
N ALA A 113 -0.68 -5.32 10.68
CA ALA A 113 0.56 -6.10 10.50
C ALA A 113 0.96 -6.19 9.01
N SER A 114 -0.02 -6.34 8.12
CA SER A 114 0.21 -6.37 6.67
C SER A 114 0.64 -5.00 6.13
N ALA A 115 -0.01 -3.93 6.59
CA ALA A 115 0.25 -2.55 6.12
C ALA A 115 1.62 -2.00 6.57
N LEU A 116 2.14 -2.49 7.71
CA LEU A 116 3.47 -2.09 8.22
C LEU A 116 4.62 -2.79 7.50
N GLY A 117 4.36 -3.65 6.51
CA GLY A 117 5.39 -4.33 5.72
C GLY A 117 6.30 -5.30 6.51
N ASN A 118 6.05 -5.45 7.80
CA ASN A 118 6.79 -6.35 8.70
C ASN A 118 6.05 -7.68 8.81
N TYR A 119 6.23 -8.58 7.86
CA TYR A 119 5.67 -9.92 8.01
C TYR A 119 6.75 -10.99 8.08
N VAL A 120 6.50 -11.98 8.92
CA VAL A 120 7.34 -13.16 9.00
C VAL A 120 6.72 -14.25 8.14
N GLY A 121 7.46 -14.66 7.11
CA GLY A 121 6.99 -15.64 6.13
C GLY A 121 8.14 -16.18 5.30
N ILE A 122 7.85 -16.52 4.06
CA ILE A 122 8.84 -17.11 3.14
C ILE A 122 9.21 -16.20 1.97
N GLY A 123 8.49 -15.07 1.76
CA GLY A 123 8.75 -14.12 0.68
C GLY A 123 8.19 -14.58 -0.66
N VAL A 124 6.89 -14.84 -0.71
CA VAL A 124 6.16 -15.25 -1.92
C VAL A 124 4.94 -14.36 -2.12
N SER A 125 4.71 -13.93 -3.36
CA SER A 125 3.47 -13.30 -3.79
C SER A 125 2.55 -14.37 -4.37
N ILE A 126 1.29 -14.38 -3.95
CA ILE A 126 0.29 -15.36 -4.36
C ILE A 126 -0.98 -14.69 -4.87
N ALA A 127 -1.63 -15.31 -5.84
CA ALA A 127 -2.91 -14.87 -6.37
C ALA A 127 -3.81 -16.05 -6.66
N GLN A 128 -5.11 -15.80 -6.84
CA GLN A 128 -6.07 -16.82 -7.28
C GLN A 128 -6.12 -16.86 -8.80
N ASP A 129 -6.05 -18.06 -9.38
CA ASP A 129 -6.20 -18.24 -10.83
C ASP A 129 -7.70 -18.35 -11.23
N ILE A 130 -7.95 -18.47 -12.51
CA ILE A 130 -9.33 -18.57 -13.05
C ILE A 130 -10.07 -19.87 -12.67
N ASN A 131 -9.38 -20.83 -12.04
CA ASN A 131 -9.94 -22.09 -11.56
C ASN A 131 -10.04 -22.13 -10.04
N ASP A 132 -9.95 -20.97 -9.38
CA ASP A 132 -9.96 -20.81 -7.93
C ASP A 132 -8.79 -21.49 -7.19
N ASN A 133 -7.68 -21.80 -7.90
CA ASN A 133 -6.47 -22.27 -7.24
C ASN A 133 -5.59 -21.08 -6.84
N VAL A 134 -4.89 -21.19 -5.72
CA VAL A 134 -3.89 -20.19 -5.35
C VAL A 134 -2.54 -20.57 -5.94
N VAL A 135 -1.99 -19.63 -6.72
CA VAL A 135 -0.74 -19.80 -7.46
C VAL A 135 0.32 -18.81 -6.97
N VAL A 136 1.56 -19.22 -7.04
CA VAL A 136 2.72 -18.35 -6.86
C VAL A 136 2.80 -17.40 -8.06
N VAL A 137 2.70 -16.10 -7.83
CA VAL A 137 2.90 -15.07 -8.87
C VAL A 137 4.40 -14.81 -9.03
N SER A 138 5.10 -14.60 -7.91
CA SER A 138 6.54 -14.38 -7.89
C SER A 138 7.12 -14.68 -6.51
N THR A 139 8.43 -14.88 -6.45
CA THR A 139 9.21 -14.84 -5.22
C THR A 139 9.89 -13.48 -5.07
N ILE A 140 10.05 -13.02 -3.83
CA ILE A 140 10.79 -11.79 -3.53
C ILE A 140 12.29 -12.15 -3.52
N THR A 141 13.09 -11.34 -4.19
CA THR A 141 14.54 -11.58 -4.31
C THR A 141 15.23 -11.57 -2.96
N GLY A 142 16.11 -12.55 -2.73
CA GLY A 142 16.87 -12.74 -1.48
C GLY A 142 16.04 -13.35 -0.34
N THR A 143 14.91 -13.95 -0.62
CA THR A 143 14.02 -14.56 0.38
C THR A 143 14.09 -16.08 0.41
N PRO A 144 13.63 -16.72 1.51
CA PRO A 144 13.62 -18.17 1.63
C PRO A 144 12.85 -18.91 0.52
N ALA A 145 11.81 -18.30 -0.05
CA ALA A 145 11.06 -18.90 -1.14
C ALA A 145 11.88 -18.98 -2.44
N GLU A 146 12.61 -17.90 -2.77
CA GLU A 146 13.53 -17.89 -3.91
C GLU A 146 14.67 -18.90 -3.71
N ASP A 147 15.32 -18.89 -2.53
CA ASP A 147 16.39 -19.83 -2.18
C ASP A 147 15.94 -21.29 -2.26
N ALA A 148 14.68 -21.57 -1.90
CA ALA A 148 14.09 -22.91 -2.00
C ALA A 148 13.78 -23.32 -3.44
N GLY A 149 13.68 -22.37 -4.38
CA GLY A 149 13.39 -22.63 -5.78
C GLY A 149 11.88 -22.71 -6.12
N LEU A 150 11.03 -22.04 -5.34
CA LEU A 150 9.64 -21.75 -5.75
C LEU A 150 9.66 -20.91 -7.03
N GLN A 151 8.68 -21.13 -7.90
CA GLN A 151 8.59 -20.48 -9.20
C GLN A 151 7.20 -19.90 -9.44
N SER A 152 7.12 -18.93 -10.31
CA SER A 152 5.84 -18.46 -10.85
C SER A 152 5.06 -19.62 -11.46
N GLU A 153 3.73 -19.57 -11.33
CA GLU A 153 2.77 -20.59 -11.77
C GLU A 153 2.77 -21.90 -10.93
N ASP A 154 3.55 -22.01 -9.86
CA ASP A 154 3.40 -23.11 -8.90
C ASP A 154 2.02 -23.02 -8.22
N VAL A 155 1.20 -24.06 -8.36
CA VAL A 155 -0.09 -24.14 -7.65
C VAL A 155 0.13 -24.68 -6.25
N ILE A 156 -0.27 -23.95 -5.22
CA ILE A 156 -0.14 -24.41 -3.83
C ILE A 156 -1.24 -25.43 -3.55
N ALA A 157 -0.84 -26.68 -3.33
CA ALA A 157 -1.77 -27.80 -3.12
C ALA A 157 -1.93 -28.18 -1.65
N GLU A 158 -0.82 -28.19 -0.88
CA GLU A 158 -0.83 -28.53 0.54
C GLU A 158 0.10 -27.62 1.34
N ILE A 159 -0.27 -27.36 2.59
CA ILE A 159 0.54 -26.70 3.61
C ILE A 159 0.58 -27.60 4.84
N ASP A 160 1.79 -27.97 5.29
CA ASP A 160 2.04 -28.87 6.43
C ASP A 160 1.26 -30.21 6.32
N GLY A 161 1.05 -30.69 5.08
CA GLY A 161 0.38 -31.95 4.77
C GLY A 161 -1.16 -31.85 4.75
N GLU A 162 -1.72 -30.68 4.91
CA GLU A 162 -3.16 -30.43 4.75
C GLU A 162 -3.45 -29.78 3.38
N THR A 163 -4.44 -30.30 2.67
CA THR A 163 -4.85 -29.71 1.39
C THR A 163 -5.42 -28.30 1.58
N VAL A 164 -5.02 -27.40 0.70
CA VAL A 164 -5.47 -26.00 0.68
C VAL A 164 -6.19 -25.62 -0.61
N LEU A 165 -6.48 -26.59 -1.46
CA LEU A 165 -7.23 -26.35 -2.70
C LEU A 165 -8.64 -25.83 -2.37
N GLY A 166 -9.03 -24.73 -3.02
CA GLY A 166 -10.29 -24.05 -2.79
C GLY A 166 -10.32 -23.09 -1.59
N MET A 167 -9.19 -22.90 -0.89
CA MET A 167 -9.04 -21.85 0.11
C MET A 167 -8.75 -20.50 -0.55
N SER A 168 -9.10 -19.42 0.12
CA SER A 168 -8.75 -18.07 -0.32
C SER A 168 -7.25 -17.79 -0.16
N THR A 169 -6.75 -16.81 -0.93
CA THR A 169 -5.35 -16.33 -0.80
C THR A 169 -5.03 -15.89 0.62
N ALA A 170 -5.98 -15.24 1.32
CA ALA A 170 -5.79 -14.78 2.69
C ALA A 170 -5.60 -15.94 3.67
N GLU A 171 -6.41 -17.01 3.56
CA GLU A 171 -6.28 -18.19 4.41
C GLU A 171 -4.95 -18.92 4.17
N ILE A 172 -4.52 -19.03 2.90
CA ILE A 172 -3.24 -19.64 2.54
C ILE A 172 -2.07 -18.77 3.04
N ALA A 173 -2.12 -17.46 2.85
CA ALA A 173 -1.11 -16.54 3.35
C ALA A 173 -0.95 -16.67 4.87
N LYS A 174 -2.05 -16.71 5.63
CA LYS A 174 -2.05 -16.90 7.08
C LYS A 174 -1.37 -18.21 7.52
N ARG A 175 -1.54 -19.30 6.77
CA ARG A 175 -0.89 -20.60 7.06
C ARG A 175 0.60 -20.60 6.70
N ILE A 176 0.99 -19.85 5.66
CA ILE A 176 2.39 -19.69 5.26
C ILE A 176 3.15 -18.82 6.27
N GLN A 177 2.53 -17.77 6.79
CA GLN A 177 3.08 -16.92 7.85
C GLN A 177 3.26 -17.70 9.16
N GLY A 178 4.04 -17.16 10.10
CA GLY A 178 4.26 -17.74 11.42
C GLY A 178 5.47 -17.14 12.11
N GLU A 179 5.93 -17.74 13.21
CA GLU A 179 7.08 -17.25 13.97
C GLU A 179 8.39 -17.42 13.18
N ALA A 180 9.27 -16.40 13.25
CA ALA A 180 10.60 -16.46 12.61
C ALA A 180 11.42 -17.65 13.12
N GLY A 181 12.14 -18.32 12.20
CA GLY A 181 12.93 -19.50 12.48
C GLY A 181 12.13 -20.81 12.49
N THR A 182 10.78 -20.76 12.41
CA THR A 182 9.97 -21.97 12.20
C THR A 182 9.97 -22.35 10.72
N LYS A 183 9.59 -23.59 10.42
CA LYS A 183 9.50 -24.08 9.04
C LYS A 183 8.05 -24.29 8.62
N VAL A 184 7.78 -24.10 7.35
CA VAL A 184 6.54 -24.47 6.69
C VAL A 184 6.86 -25.48 5.59
N LYS A 185 6.05 -26.52 5.47
CA LYS A 185 6.13 -27.47 4.37
C LYS A 185 5.07 -27.12 3.33
N LEU A 186 5.49 -26.78 2.11
CA LEU A 186 4.61 -26.56 0.98
C LEU A 186 4.71 -27.73 -0.01
N THR A 187 3.58 -28.23 -0.45
CA THR A 187 3.49 -29.10 -1.62
C THR A 187 2.85 -28.29 -2.74
N VAL A 188 3.57 -28.12 -3.84
CA VAL A 188 3.06 -27.41 -5.02
C VAL A 188 2.91 -28.34 -6.22
N ILE A 189 2.02 -27.96 -7.14
CA ILE A 189 1.89 -28.62 -8.45
C ILE A 189 2.58 -27.75 -9.48
N ARG A 190 3.64 -28.27 -10.10
CA ARG A 190 4.39 -27.67 -11.19
C ARG A 190 4.37 -28.59 -12.41
N LYS A 191 3.76 -28.17 -13.51
CA LYS A 191 3.65 -28.99 -14.75
C LYS A 191 3.11 -30.40 -14.50
N ASN A 192 2.12 -30.53 -13.62
CA ASN A 192 1.47 -31.77 -13.16
C ASN A 192 2.29 -32.67 -12.20
N ASP A 193 3.47 -32.23 -11.76
CA ASP A 193 4.27 -32.94 -10.75
C ASP A 193 4.07 -32.29 -9.38
N TYR A 194 3.96 -33.11 -8.33
CA TYR A 194 3.95 -32.66 -6.96
C TYR A 194 5.38 -32.48 -6.46
N ILE A 195 5.72 -31.28 -5.96
CA ILE A 195 7.03 -30.94 -5.46
C ILE A 195 6.91 -30.42 -4.03
N ASP A 196 7.66 -31.03 -3.11
CA ASP A 196 7.69 -30.62 -1.71
C ASP A 196 8.83 -29.63 -1.45
N PHE A 197 8.51 -28.57 -0.71
CA PHE A 197 9.47 -27.59 -0.22
C PHE A 197 9.35 -27.49 1.31
N GLU A 198 10.48 -27.50 2.01
CA GLU A 198 10.55 -27.20 3.44
C GLU A 198 11.28 -25.86 3.60
N ILE A 199 10.57 -24.80 3.94
CA ILE A 199 11.06 -23.43 3.89
C ILE A 199 11.02 -22.82 5.28
N GLU A 200 12.15 -22.22 5.71
CA GLU A 200 12.24 -21.51 6.98
C GLU A 200 11.58 -20.14 6.87
N ARG A 201 10.70 -19.84 7.82
CA ARG A 201 10.10 -18.52 7.93
C ARG A 201 11.11 -17.52 8.47
N LYS A 202 11.26 -16.41 7.79
CA LYS A 202 12.13 -15.29 8.19
C LYS A 202 11.35 -13.98 8.17
N GLU A 203 11.89 -12.99 8.85
CA GLU A 203 11.46 -11.61 8.64
C GLU A 203 11.81 -11.22 7.20
N ILE A 204 10.78 -10.93 6.40
CA ILE A 204 10.92 -10.60 5.00
C ILE A 204 11.10 -9.09 4.88
N LYS A 205 12.29 -8.69 4.44
CA LYS A 205 12.51 -7.30 4.03
C LYS A 205 12.00 -7.13 2.62
N VAL A 206 10.94 -6.40 2.48
CA VAL A 206 10.50 -5.90 1.17
C VAL A 206 11.36 -4.67 0.88
N TYR A 207 12.11 -4.69 -0.22
CA TYR A 207 12.75 -3.48 -0.72
C TYR A 207 11.71 -2.73 -1.54
N HIS A 208 11.35 -1.55 -1.08
CA HIS A 208 10.36 -0.73 -1.75
C HIS A 208 10.89 -0.09 -3.03
N VAL A 209 12.23 0.03 -3.13
CA VAL A 209 12.89 0.79 -4.20
C VAL A 209 14.06 0.02 -4.78
N GLN A 210 13.98 -0.23 -6.07
CA GLN A 210 15.10 -0.75 -6.86
C GLN A 210 15.59 0.32 -7.83
N GLY A 211 16.84 0.25 -8.28
CA GLY A 211 17.32 1.24 -9.25
C GLY A 211 18.67 0.90 -9.86
N GLU A 212 18.82 1.32 -11.10
CA GLU A 212 20.02 1.12 -11.91
C GLU A 212 20.25 2.28 -12.88
N ILE A 213 21.46 2.34 -13.45
CA ILE A 213 21.73 3.23 -14.59
C ILE A 213 21.37 2.47 -15.86
N LYS A 214 20.46 3.00 -16.63
CA LYS A 214 20.22 2.61 -18.03
C LYS A 214 21.21 3.33 -18.96
N GLU A 215 21.08 3.09 -20.27
CA GLU A 215 21.91 3.77 -21.26
C GLU A 215 21.80 5.30 -21.20
N ASN A 216 22.85 5.99 -21.68
CA ASN A 216 22.88 7.46 -21.80
C ASN A 216 22.60 8.25 -20.52
N ASP A 217 23.22 7.87 -19.41
CA ASP A 217 23.13 8.56 -18.11
C ASP A 217 21.69 8.72 -17.58
N ILE A 218 20.80 7.80 -17.93
CA ILE A 218 19.44 7.73 -17.41
C ILE A 218 19.41 6.86 -16.16
N GLY A 219 19.05 7.45 -15.01
CA GLY A 219 18.70 6.70 -13.81
C GLY A 219 17.31 6.10 -13.97
N TYR A 220 17.15 4.85 -13.55
CA TYR A 220 15.86 4.16 -13.47
C TYR A 220 15.62 3.78 -12.04
N ILE A 221 14.46 4.13 -11.50
CA ILE A 221 13.98 3.77 -10.17
C ILE A 221 12.63 3.09 -10.31
N LEU A 222 12.56 1.83 -9.91
CA LEU A 222 11.31 1.12 -9.68
C LEU A 222 10.90 1.36 -8.23
N LEU A 223 9.73 1.94 -8.01
CA LEU A 223 9.10 2.13 -6.71
C LEU A 223 7.91 1.18 -6.62
N GLU A 224 8.06 0.08 -5.88
CA GLU A 224 7.09 -1.02 -5.85
C GLU A 224 5.90 -0.72 -4.94
N THR A 225 6.12 0.02 -3.83
CA THR A 225 5.07 0.37 -2.85
C THR A 225 5.47 1.62 -2.08
N PHE A 226 4.51 2.27 -1.43
CA PHE A 226 4.73 3.39 -0.52
C PHE A 226 4.57 2.95 0.95
N ASP A 227 5.17 1.81 1.32
CA ASP A 227 5.19 1.37 2.72
C ASP A 227 6.20 2.18 3.55
N GLU A 228 6.18 2.00 4.86
CA GLU A 228 7.05 2.74 5.79
C GLU A 228 8.53 2.62 5.41
N GLY A 229 9.18 3.75 5.18
CA GLY A 229 10.59 3.87 4.78
C GLY A 229 10.83 3.98 3.27
N ALA A 230 9.80 3.85 2.42
CA ALA A 230 9.94 3.95 0.97
C ALA A 230 10.54 5.30 0.51
N SER A 231 10.17 6.40 1.17
CA SER A 231 10.71 7.73 0.87
C SER A 231 12.20 7.83 1.15
N VAL A 232 12.66 7.26 2.25
CA VAL A 232 14.08 7.22 2.61
C VAL A 232 14.87 6.39 1.60
N GLU A 233 14.35 5.20 1.25
CA GLU A 233 14.97 4.33 0.23
C GLU A 233 15.00 5.01 -1.14
N PHE A 234 13.93 5.69 -1.54
CA PHE A 234 13.86 6.44 -2.80
C PHE A 234 14.91 7.53 -2.86
N ILE A 235 14.98 8.38 -1.84
CA ILE A 235 15.96 9.47 -1.75
C ILE A 235 17.40 8.95 -1.75
N GLN A 236 17.64 7.86 -1.02
CA GLN A 236 18.94 7.21 -0.99
C GLN A 236 19.32 6.66 -2.38
N LYS A 237 18.40 5.95 -3.04
CA LYS A 237 18.60 5.38 -4.38
C LYS A 237 18.81 6.48 -5.42
N PHE A 238 18.01 7.52 -5.39
CA PHE A 238 18.18 8.69 -6.25
C PHE A 238 19.58 9.29 -6.11
N ASN A 239 20.03 9.54 -4.88
CA ASN A 239 21.36 10.10 -4.64
C ASN A 239 22.49 9.15 -5.08
N GLU A 240 22.31 7.84 -4.93
CA GLU A 240 23.25 6.83 -5.44
C GLU A 240 23.37 6.90 -6.97
N LEU A 241 22.24 6.95 -7.69
CA LEU A 241 22.22 7.05 -9.15
C LEU A 241 22.83 8.37 -9.65
N LYS A 242 22.49 9.48 -8.98
CA LYS A 242 23.10 10.80 -9.26
C LYS A 242 24.61 10.78 -9.10
N ALA A 243 25.11 10.16 -8.01
CA ALA A 243 26.55 10.00 -7.79
C ALA A 243 27.22 9.10 -8.83
N LYS A 244 26.50 8.13 -9.41
CA LYS A 244 26.96 7.30 -10.53
C LYS A 244 26.86 7.99 -11.89
N GLY A 245 26.40 9.23 -11.95
CA GLY A 245 26.37 10.04 -13.16
C GLY A 245 25.05 10.14 -13.88
N ALA A 246 23.94 9.71 -13.24
CA ALA A 246 22.61 9.95 -13.79
C ALA A 246 22.34 11.45 -13.93
N LYS A 247 21.81 11.86 -15.09
CA LYS A 247 21.40 13.24 -15.40
C LYS A 247 19.93 13.35 -15.79
N LYS A 248 19.29 12.22 -15.97
CA LYS A 248 17.88 12.06 -16.34
C LYS A 248 17.31 10.93 -15.50
N LEU A 249 15.99 10.90 -15.27
CA LEU A 249 15.37 9.95 -14.37
C LEU A 249 14.11 9.33 -15.00
N ILE A 250 13.99 8.03 -14.87
CA ILE A 250 12.73 7.29 -15.04
C ILE A 250 12.28 6.81 -13.67
N ILE A 251 11.04 7.11 -13.29
CA ILE A 251 10.38 6.56 -12.11
C ILE A 251 9.32 5.60 -12.60
N ASP A 252 9.44 4.33 -12.23
CA ASP A 252 8.47 3.31 -12.61
C ASP A 252 7.51 3.05 -11.45
N LEU A 253 6.24 3.42 -11.66
CA LEU A 253 5.11 3.22 -10.74
C LEU A 253 4.15 2.15 -11.26
N ARG A 254 4.50 1.44 -12.32
CA ARG A 254 3.65 0.37 -12.84
C ARG A 254 3.50 -0.73 -11.80
N TYR A 255 2.27 -1.24 -11.65
CA TYR A 255 1.90 -2.25 -10.65
C TYR A 255 2.01 -1.79 -9.19
N ASN A 256 2.35 -0.52 -8.93
CA ASN A 256 2.37 0.05 -7.59
C ASN A 256 0.95 0.51 -7.20
N THR A 257 0.29 -0.24 -6.32
CA THR A 257 -1.08 0.02 -5.87
C THR A 257 -1.19 1.14 -4.84
N GLY A 258 -0.07 1.80 -4.50
CA GLY A 258 -0.02 2.90 -3.54
C GLY A 258 0.63 2.50 -2.22
N GLY A 259 0.08 3.00 -1.13
CA GLY A 259 0.57 2.83 0.24
C GLY A 259 0.34 4.09 1.07
N LEU A 260 1.26 4.40 1.97
CA LEU A 260 1.16 5.52 2.89
C LEU A 260 1.28 6.88 2.18
N LEU A 261 0.33 7.76 2.45
CA LEU A 261 0.32 9.10 1.87
C LEU A 261 1.53 9.92 2.33
N GLU A 262 1.98 9.73 3.55
CA GLU A 262 3.15 10.39 4.13
C GLU A 262 4.43 10.05 3.34
N GLU A 263 4.61 8.81 2.94
CA GLU A 263 5.76 8.38 2.13
C GLU A 263 5.71 9.01 0.73
N CYS A 264 4.54 9.02 0.12
CA CYS A 264 4.33 9.68 -1.17
C CYS A 264 4.60 11.19 -1.11
N THR A 265 4.03 11.87 -0.10
CA THR A 265 4.22 13.32 0.04
C THR A 265 5.67 13.67 0.36
N ALA A 266 6.41 12.83 1.11
CA ALA A 266 7.83 13.02 1.36
C ALA A 266 8.67 12.88 0.08
N ILE A 267 8.35 11.93 -0.81
CA ILE A 267 8.99 11.82 -2.13
C ILE A 267 8.66 13.03 -2.99
N ALA A 268 7.37 13.41 -3.06
CA ALA A 268 6.94 14.58 -3.83
C ALA A 268 7.59 15.88 -3.33
N ASP A 269 7.64 16.09 -2.01
CA ASP A 269 8.31 17.24 -1.38
C ASP A 269 9.80 17.30 -1.75
N TYR A 270 10.48 16.15 -1.79
CA TYR A 270 11.88 16.08 -2.21
C TYR A 270 12.08 16.46 -3.68
N MET A 271 11.08 16.24 -4.55
CA MET A 271 11.17 16.42 -6.00
C MET A 271 10.67 17.78 -6.49
N LEU A 272 9.80 18.43 -5.76
CA LEU A 272 9.11 19.66 -6.14
C LEU A 272 9.81 20.91 -5.60
N ASP A 273 9.55 22.05 -6.22
CA ASP A 273 9.95 23.33 -5.70
C ASP A 273 9.11 23.74 -4.48
N LYS A 274 9.67 24.60 -3.66
CA LYS A 274 8.95 25.11 -2.49
C LYS A 274 7.65 25.81 -2.89
N ASP A 275 6.62 25.58 -2.09
CA ASP A 275 5.25 26.09 -2.25
C ASP A 275 4.46 25.47 -3.42
N ASP A 276 5.06 24.54 -4.20
CA ASP A 276 4.32 23.74 -5.17
C ASP A 276 3.27 22.89 -4.46
N THR A 277 2.10 22.76 -5.06
CA THR A 277 1.05 21.91 -4.52
C THR A 277 1.35 20.46 -4.85
N ILE A 278 1.33 19.59 -3.84
CA ILE A 278 1.48 18.14 -4.01
C ILE A 278 0.12 17.52 -4.31
N LEU A 279 -0.87 17.82 -3.47
CA LEU A 279 -2.26 17.36 -3.64
C LEU A 279 -3.21 18.33 -2.95
N ILE A 280 -4.48 18.22 -3.30
CA ILE A 280 -5.58 18.94 -2.65
C ILE A 280 -6.55 17.90 -2.13
N THR A 281 -6.97 18.01 -0.88
CA THR A 281 -8.06 17.18 -0.34
C THR A 281 -9.37 17.97 -0.33
N ILE A 282 -10.48 17.27 -0.50
CA ILE A 282 -11.82 17.83 -0.40
C ILE A 282 -12.67 16.91 0.49
N ASP A 283 -13.20 17.44 1.57
CA ASP A 283 -14.04 16.71 2.52
C ASP A 283 -15.53 16.70 2.11
N ALA A 284 -16.36 16.04 2.93
CA ALA A 284 -17.79 15.93 2.69
C ALA A 284 -18.52 17.28 2.67
N GLU A 285 -17.98 18.33 3.29
CA GLU A 285 -18.50 19.69 3.32
C GLU A 285 -18.05 20.53 2.12
N GLY A 286 -17.13 20.00 1.31
CA GLY A 286 -16.54 20.68 0.15
C GLY A 286 -15.37 21.60 0.52
N LYS A 287 -14.85 21.50 1.77
CA LYS A 287 -13.69 22.24 2.19
C LYS A 287 -12.44 21.64 1.54
N LYS A 288 -11.60 22.50 1.00
CA LYS A 288 -10.34 22.13 0.38
C LYS A 288 -9.18 22.45 1.32
N ASP A 289 -8.29 21.48 1.50
CA ASP A 289 -7.01 21.66 2.16
C ASP A 289 -5.88 21.36 1.16
N TYR A 290 -4.84 22.21 1.12
CA TYR A 290 -3.76 22.17 0.14
C TYR A 290 -2.48 21.67 0.81
N PHE A 291 -1.97 20.56 0.34
CA PHE A 291 -0.68 20.01 0.76
C PHE A 291 0.39 20.54 -0.19
N LYS A 292 1.38 21.24 0.36
CA LYS A 292 2.41 21.92 -0.42
C LYS A 292 3.79 21.44 -0.03
N SER A 293 4.71 21.49 -0.99
CA SER A 293 6.12 21.26 -0.74
C SER A 293 6.68 22.34 0.20
N GLU A 294 7.41 21.89 1.22
CA GLU A 294 8.13 22.73 2.18
C GLU A 294 9.63 22.76 1.89
N ASN A 295 10.09 21.97 0.92
CA ASN A 295 11.50 21.84 0.57
C ASN A 295 12.11 23.19 0.16
N LYS A 296 13.25 23.53 0.77
CA LYS A 296 13.89 24.84 0.55
C LYS A 296 14.74 24.88 -0.70
N GLU A 297 15.23 23.75 -1.14
CA GLU A 297 16.14 23.62 -2.26
C GLU A 297 15.73 22.37 -3.05
N LYS A 298 15.27 22.55 -4.29
CA LYS A 298 14.97 21.43 -5.20
C LYS A 298 16.28 20.69 -5.50
N PRO A 299 16.43 19.46 -5.03
CA PRO A 299 17.68 18.72 -5.25
C PRO A 299 17.77 18.15 -6.67
N ILE A 300 16.66 18.19 -7.43
CA ILE A 300 16.50 17.54 -8.72
C ILE A 300 16.40 18.59 -9.81
N ASP A 301 17.46 18.67 -10.61
CA ASP A 301 17.51 19.41 -11.88
C ASP A 301 17.76 18.37 -13.00
N MET A 302 16.73 17.57 -13.29
CA MET A 302 16.77 16.48 -14.26
C MET A 302 15.47 16.43 -15.03
N ASP A 303 15.52 16.04 -16.29
CA ASP A 303 14.33 15.63 -17.04
C ASP A 303 13.82 14.30 -16.48
N ILE A 304 12.52 14.24 -16.20
CA ILE A 304 11.88 13.08 -15.55
C ILE A 304 10.78 12.51 -16.43
N VAL A 305 10.72 11.19 -16.50
CA VAL A 305 9.58 10.46 -17.03
C VAL A 305 9.06 9.53 -15.94
N VAL A 306 7.74 9.49 -15.76
CA VAL A 306 7.07 8.54 -14.85
C VAL A 306 6.32 7.51 -15.69
N LEU A 307 6.59 6.24 -15.44
CA LEU A 307 5.86 5.12 -16.04
C LEU A 307 4.69 4.73 -15.15
N VAL A 308 3.52 4.58 -15.74
CA VAL A 308 2.27 4.19 -15.05
C VAL A 308 1.50 3.16 -15.86
N ASN A 309 0.66 2.36 -15.18
CA ASN A 309 -0.31 1.48 -15.81
C ASN A 309 -1.63 1.46 -15.01
N ASP A 310 -2.58 0.63 -15.42
CA ASP A 310 -3.91 0.48 -14.82
C ASP A 310 -3.90 -0.06 -13.37
N TYR A 311 -2.76 -0.58 -12.89
CA TYR A 311 -2.53 -0.97 -11.50
C TYR A 311 -1.89 0.14 -10.66
N SER A 312 -1.39 1.21 -11.28
CA SER A 312 -0.89 2.39 -10.54
C SER A 312 -2.06 3.07 -9.84
N ALA A 313 -2.09 3.07 -8.50
CA ALA A 313 -3.26 3.52 -7.76
C ALA A 313 -2.90 4.38 -6.54
N SER A 314 -3.86 5.16 -6.02
CA SER A 314 -3.75 5.87 -4.74
C SER A 314 -2.49 6.77 -4.66
N ALA A 315 -1.55 6.50 -3.75
CA ALA A 315 -0.30 7.25 -3.59
C ALA A 315 0.51 7.38 -4.89
N SER A 316 0.49 6.35 -5.76
CA SER A 316 1.11 6.42 -7.10
C SER A 316 0.45 7.48 -7.97
N GLU A 317 -0.86 7.64 -7.89
CA GLU A 317 -1.61 8.63 -8.64
C GLU A 317 -1.37 10.05 -8.10
N VAL A 318 -1.18 10.16 -6.77
CA VAL A 318 -0.79 11.44 -6.13
C VAL A 318 0.59 11.86 -6.62
N LEU A 319 1.59 10.98 -6.60
CA LEU A 319 2.95 11.31 -7.04
C LEU A 319 2.98 11.64 -8.54
N ALA A 320 2.36 10.81 -9.38
CA ALA A 320 2.28 11.05 -10.82
C ALA A 320 1.56 12.37 -11.14
N GLY A 321 0.42 12.64 -10.48
CA GLY A 321 -0.35 13.87 -10.65
C GLY A 321 0.40 15.10 -10.16
N ALA A 322 1.09 15.00 -9.03
CA ALA A 322 1.91 16.08 -8.50
C ALA A 322 3.03 16.46 -9.46
N LEU A 323 3.79 15.50 -9.95
CA LEU A 323 4.90 15.75 -10.87
C LEU A 323 4.42 16.25 -12.25
N LYS A 324 3.32 15.70 -12.76
CA LYS A 324 2.70 16.13 -14.00
C LYS A 324 2.23 17.57 -13.96
N ASP A 325 1.41 17.91 -12.97
CA ASP A 325 0.71 19.19 -12.90
C ASP A 325 1.65 20.35 -12.56
N ASN A 326 2.77 20.08 -11.87
CA ASN A 326 3.84 21.07 -11.66
C ASN A 326 4.84 21.13 -12.84
N GLY A 327 4.65 20.30 -13.88
CA GLY A 327 5.51 20.34 -15.07
C GLY A 327 6.88 19.68 -14.89
N GLU A 328 7.06 18.87 -13.85
CA GLU A 328 8.32 18.22 -13.50
C GLU A 328 8.56 16.91 -14.24
N ALA A 329 7.50 16.22 -14.67
CA ALA A 329 7.62 14.95 -15.37
C ALA A 329 6.64 14.81 -16.54
N ILE A 330 7.03 13.97 -17.50
CA ILE A 330 6.15 13.45 -18.55
C ILE A 330 5.65 12.09 -18.09
N ILE A 331 4.35 11.86 -18.11
CA ILE A 331 3.73 10.60 -17.74
C ILE A 331 3.56 9.73 -18.99
N VAL A 332 4.09 8.51 -18.95
CA VAL A 332 4.06 7.55 -20.07
C VAL A 332 3.47 6.24 -19.61
N GLY A 333 2.64 5.63 -20.42
CA GLY A 333 2.06 4.31 -20.14
C GLY A 333 0.56 4.28 -20.36
N GLU A 334 -0.17 3.69 -19.45
CA GLU A 334 -1.63 3.54 -19.52
C GLU A 334 -2.32 4.36 -18.44
N LYS A 335 -3.60 4.65 -18.63
CA LYS A 335 -4.41 5.36 -17.65
C LYS A 335 -4.41 4.60 -16.32
N THR A 336 -4.16 5.31 -15.20
CA THR A 336 -4.09 4.71 -13.87
C THR A 336 -5.45 4.26 -13.34
N TYR A 337 -5.46 3.57 -12.21
CA TYR A 337 -6.63 2.90 -11.63
C TYR A 337 -7.79 3.85 -11.31
N GLY A 338 -7.52 4.99 -10.70
CA GLY A 338 -8.55 5.96 -10.30
C GLY A 338 -9.02 5.82 -8.86
N LYS A 339 -8.13 5.48 -7.92
CA LYS A 339 -8.43 5.51 -6.48
C LYS A 339 -8.09 6.88 -5.90
N GLY A 340 -9.04 7.81 -5.98
CA GLY A 340 -8.86 9.20 -5.52
C GLY A 340 -9.58 9.52 -4.22
N VAL A 341 -9.55 8.61 -3.22
CA VAL A 341 -10.23 8.76 -1.93
C VAL A 341 -9.31 8.44 -0.76
N ILE A 342 -9.55 9.11 0.36
CA ILE A 342 -8.82 8.96 1.61
C ILE A 342 -9.72 8.31 2.64
N GLN A 343 -9.22 7.27 3.32
CA GLN A 343 -9.88 6.64 4.44
C GLN A 343 -9.29 7.12 5.74
N SER A 344 -10.14 7.31 6.75
CA SER A 344 -9.74 7.39 8.15
C SER A 344 -10.19 6.17 8.92
N VAL A 345 -9.43 5.86 9.95
CA VAL A 345 -9.64 4.72 10.84
C VAL A 345 -10.16 5.21 12.17
N PHE A 346 -11.36 4.76 12.54
CA PHE A 346 -12.03 5.09 13.79
C PHE A 346 -12.03 3.87 14.71
N ALA A 347 -11.17 3.88 15.73
CA ALA A 347 -11.10 2.79 16.71
C ALA A 347 -12.34 2.81 17.62
N LEU A 348 -12.93 1.63 17.84
CA LEU A 348 -14.07 1.45 18.72
C LEU A 348 -13.61 0.91 20.11
N ALA A 349 -14.51 0.97 21.09
CA ALA A 349 -14.17 0.66 22.48
C ALA A 349 -13.81 -0.82 22.72
N ASP A 350 -14.27 -1.73 21.89
CA ASP A 350 -13.99 -3.18 21.92
C ASP A 350 -12.70 -3.57 21.19
N GLY A 351 -12.05 -2.60 20.51
CA GLY A 351 -10.85 -2.80 19.71
C GLY A 351 -11.13 -3.08 18.25
N SER A 352 -12.39 -3.17 17.84
CA SER A 352 -12.78 -3.17 16.43
C SER A 352 -12.59 -1.79 15.80
N VAL A 353 -12.71 -1.69 14.49
CA VAL A 353 -12.37 -0.49 13.74
C VAL A 353 -13.39 -0.22 12.63
N LEU A 354 -13.75 1.03 12.47
CA LEU A 354 -14.42 1.53 11.28
C LEU A 354 -13.40 2.28 10.41
N LYS A 355 -13.04 1.72 9.28
CA LYS A 355 -12.31 2.40 8.18
C LYS A 355 -13.36 3.06 7.30
N LEU A 356 -13.31 4.37 7.13
CA LEU A 356 -14.34 5.14 6.43
C LEU A 356 -13.70 6.10 5.44
N THR A 357 -14.22 6.16 4.23
CA THR A 357 -13.86 7.18 3.25
C THR A 357 -14.39 8.54 3.72
N ILE A 358 -13.48 9.49 3.94
CA ILE A 358 -13.79 10.80 4.51
C ILE A 358 -13.49 11.97 3.57
N SER A 359 -12.62 11.75 2.58
CA SER A 359 -12.23 12.81 1.64
C SER A 359 -11.92 12.24 0.26
N GLU A 360 -12.05 13.07 -0.76
CA GLU A 360 -11.44 12.85 -2.07
C GLU A 360 -10.15 13.66 -2.18
N TYR A 361 -9.21 13.21 -3.01
CA TYR A 361 -8.08 14.05 -3.39
C TYR A 361 -8.08 14.37 -4.88
N LEU A 362 -7.55 15.56 -5.16
CA LEU A 362 -7.42 16.13 -6.48
C LEU A 362 -5.94 16.35 -6.77
N THR A 363 -5.59 16.39 -8.03
CA THR A 363 -4.26 16.85 -8.47
C THR A 363 -4.08 18.34 -8.18
N PRO A 364 -2.85 18.88 -8.27
CA PRO A 364 -2.59 20.32 -8.12
C PRO A 364 -3.47 21.21 -9.01
N ASN A 365 -3.81 20.77 -10.21
CA ASN A 365 -4.71 21.47 -11.13
C ASN A 365 -6.21 21.20 -10.87
N GLU A 366 -6.54 20.72 -9.68
CA GLU A 366 -7.91 20.40 -9.26
C GLU A 366 -8.60 19.31 -10.09
N THR A 367 -7.84 18.46 -10.78
CA THR A 367 -8.39 17.34 -11.54
C THR A 367 -8.77 16.21 -10.59
N LYS A 368 -9.99 15.68 -10.74
CA LYS A 368 -10.44 14.51 -9.98
C LYS A 368 -9.69 13.26 -10.42
N ILE A 369 -9.21 12.50 -9.44
CA ILE A 369 -8.59 11.19 -9.66
C ILE A 369 -9.63 10.08 -9.47
N ASN A 370 -10.53 10.24 -8.50
CA ASN A 370 -11.50 9.20 -8.13
C ASN A 370 -12.34 8.75 -9.32
N LYS A 371 -12.30 7.45 -9.64
CA LYS A 371 -12.96 6.79 -10.79
C LYS A 371 -12.52 7.28 -12.18
N ILE A 372 -11.50 8.14 -12.24
CA ILE A 372 -10.99 8.71 -13.50
C ILE A 372 -9.56 8.23 -13.75
N GLY A 373 -8.67 8.33 -12.74
CA GLY A 373 -7.24 8.05 -12.86
C GLY A 373 -6.45 9.22 -13.47
N ILE A 374 -5.13 9.06 -13.48
CA ILE A 374 -4.20 9.95 -14.18
C ILE A 374 -4.11 9.49 -15.63
N ILE A 375 -4.42 10.41 -16.54
CA ILE A 375 -4.27 10.15 -17.98
C ILE A 375 -2.81 10.45 -18.34
N PRO A 376 -2.04 9.50 -18.93
CA PRO A 376 -0.67 9.74 -19.34
C PRO A 376 -0.59 10.84 -20.41
N ASP A 377 0.56 11.51 -20.51
CA ASP A 377 0.85 12.48 -21.59
C ASP A 377 1.11 11.74 -22.89
N GLU A 378 1.69 10.54 -22.80
CA GLU A 378 1.88 9.62 -23.91
C GLU A 378 1.33 8.24 -23.55
N GLU A 379 0.25 7.88 -24.21
CA GLU A 379 -0.37 6.55 -24.06
C GLU A 379 0.41 5.51 -24.84
N VAL A 380 0.94 4.52 -24.13
CA VAL A 380 1.73 3.42 -24.69
C VAL A 380 1.31 2.12 -24.04
N HIS A 381 0.95 1.14 -24.89
CA HIS A 381 0.58 -0.21 -24.42
C HIS A 381 1.73 -1.19 -24.64
N ILE A 382 1.87 -2.15 -23.71
CA ILE A 382 2.76 -3.29 -23.90
C ILE A 382 2.00 -4.36 -24.69
N ASN A 383 2.59 -4.81 -25.81
CA ASN A 383 2.03 -5.93 -26.54
C ASN A 383 2.44 -7.24 -25.85
N LEU A 384 1.48 -7.88 -25.19
CA LEU A 384 1.66 -9.19 -24.55
C LEU A 384 1.41 -10.38 -25.51
N ASP A 385 0.78 -10.12 -26.66
CA ASP A 385 0.50 -11.15 -27.68
C ASP A 385 1.74 -11.33 -28.59
N VAL A 386 2.75 -12.03 -28.05
CA VAL A 386 3.99 -12.37 -28.76
C VAL A 386 4.05 -13.87 -29.01
N PRO A 387 4.67 -14.32 -30.14
CA PRO A 387 4.86 -15.74 -30.43
C PRO A 387 5.59 -16.46 -29.28
N GLU A 388 5.24 -17.76 -29.10
CA GLU A 388 5.89 -18.60 -28.09
C GLU A 388 7.42 -18.66 -28.31
N GLY A 389 8.16 -18.21 -27.25
CA GLY A 389 9.63 -18.15 -27.25
C GLY A 389 10.21 -16.79 -27.66
N GLU A 390 9.38 -15.79 -27.95
CA GLU A 390 9.81 -14.41 -28.10
C GLU A 390 9.66 -13.66 -26.78
N GLU A 391 10.58 -12.75 -26.48
CA GLU A 391 10.51 -11.90 -25.29
C GLU A 391 9.53 -10.74 -25.51
N VAL A 392 8.73 -10.44 -24.48
CA VAL A 392 7.86 -9.25 -24.48
C VAL A 392 8.75 -8.00 -24.43
N VAL A 393 8.58 -7.12 -25.41
CA VAL A 393 9.30 -5.86 -25.49
C VAL A 393 8.60 -4.83 -24.61
N ASP A 394 9.30 -4.26 -23.64
CA ASP A 394 8.80 -3.16 -22.84
C ASP A 394 8.78 -1.85 -23.65
N SER A 395 7.69 -1.67 -24.40
CA SER A 395 7.47 -0.50 -25.26
C SER A 395 7.34 0.80 -24.44
N GLN A 396 6.83 0.72 -23.22
CA GLN A 396 6.67 1.89 -22.33
C GLN A 396 8.03 2.37 -21.86
N LEU A 397 8.89 1.48 -21.35
CA LEU A 397 10.26 1.82 -20.95
C LEU A 397 11.08 2.33 -22.12
N ASN A 398 10.98 1.69 -23.28
CA ASN A 398 11.66 2.15 -24.50
C ASN A 398 11.23 3.55 -24.88
N ARG A 399 9.92 3.85 -24.81
CA ARG A 399 9.41 5.17 -25.11
C ARG A 399 9.92 6.24 -24.12
N ALA A 400 9.96 5.92 -22.83
CA ALA A 400 10.53 6.81 -21.80
C ALA A 400 12.01 7.15 -22.09
N ILE A 401 12.80 6.14 -22.46
CA ILE A 401 14.20 6.32 -22.86
C ILE A 401 14.32 7.22 -24.11
N GLU A 402 13.47 7.02 -25.12
CA GLU A 402 13.45 7.87 -26.33
C GLU A 402 13.14 9.33 -26.01
N ILE A 403 12.13 9.60 -25.19
CA ILE A 403 11.77 10.96 -24.76
C ILE A 403 12.97 11.64 -24.09
N LEU A 404 13.62 10.95 -23.17
CA LEU A 404 14.76 11.49 -22.44
C LEU A 404 15.98 11.66 -23.35
N LYS A 405 16.19 10.83 -24.38
CA LYS A 405 17.28 11.03 -25.37
C LYS A 405 17.07 12.23 -26.26
N GLY A 406 15.84 12.64 -26.50
CA GLY A 406 15.49 13.78 -27.36
C GLY A 406 15.59 15.15 -26.64
N LYS A 407 15.80 15.14 -25.31
CA LYS A 407 15.90 16.32 -24.45
C LYS A 407 17.38 16.64 -24.05
#